data_13c284d0e64e529e41875a5716cc0333
#
_entry.id   13c284d0e64e529e41875a5716cc0333
#
_cell.length_a   1.000
_cell.length_b   1.000
_cell.length_c   1.000
_cell.angle_alpha   90.00
_cell.angle_beta   90.00
_cell.angle_gamma   90.00
#
_symmetry.space_group_name_H-M   'P 1'
#
loop_
_entity.id
_entity.type
_entity.pdbx_description
1 polymer ?
#
loop_
_entity_poly.entity_id
_entity_poly.type
_entity_poly.pdbx_seq_one_letter_code
_entity_poly.pdbx_strand_id
1 'polypeptide(L)'
;MKLDLKKKKLREINNTLQNLDVKKNERDFTIINPEGSHALCAGLNQEMKVLIKGHVGYYCAGMNQKAHIIIDGNVGTGVAENMMSGTVHVKGNASQSAGATAHGGLLVIDGNASSRCGISMKGIDIVVKGSVGHMSAFMAQSGTMIVCGDAGEALGDSL
;
A
#
# COMPACT_ATOMS: atom_id res chain seq x y z
N MET A 1 11.97 -16.49 0.94
CA MET A 1 13.19 -15.97 0.27
C MET A 1 13.46 -14.55 0.76
N LYS A 2 14.71 -14.24 1.02
CA LYS A 2 15.14 -12.94 1.48
C LYS A 2 15.74 -12.14 0.33
N LEU A 3 15.25 -10.93 0.12
CA LEU A 3 15.69 -10.04 -0.94
C LEU A 3 16.29 -8.78 -0.30
N ASP A 4 17.54 -8.48 -0.60
CA ASP A 4 18.29 -7.39 0.04
C ASP A 4 18.58 -6.29 -0.96
N LEU A 5 18.02 -5.08 -0.70
CA LEU A 5 18.21 -3.92 -1.58
C LEU A 5 19.62 -3.32 -1.52
N LYS A 6 20.47 -3.77 -0.58
CA LYS A 6 21.90 -3.46 -0.62
C LYS A 6 22.66 -4.34 -1.62
N LYS A 7 22.11 -5.50 -1.97
CA LYS A 7 22.74 -6.46 -2.87
C LYS A 7 22.12 -6.50 -4.26
N LYS A 8 20.82 -6.19 -4.35
CA LYS A 8 20.07 -6.21 -5.61
C LYS A 8 19.41 -4.86 -5.83
N LYS A 9 19.30 -4.45 -7.09
CA LYS A 9 18.60 -3.22 -7.45
C LYS A 9 17.09 -3.40 -7.28
N LEU A 10 16.38 -2.32 -6.95
CA LEU A 10 14.94 -2.28 -6.85
C LEU A 10 14.27 -2.91 -8.08
N ARG A 11 14.75 -2.55 -9.26
CA ARG A 11 14.20 -3.06 -10.52
C ARG A 11 14.29 -4.58 -10.62
N GLU A 12 15.40 -5.16 -10.17
CA GLU A 12 15.58 -6.61 -10.16
C GLU A 12 14.58 -7.29 -9.21
N ILE A 13 14.41 -6.73 -8.02
CA ILE A 13 13.47 -7.27 -7.02
C ILE A 13 12.04 -7.20 -7.55
N ASN A 14 11.62 -6.03 -8.04
CA ASN A 14 10.28 -5.89 -8.61
C ASN A 14 10.07 -6.87 -9.77
N ASN A 15 11.05 -6.99 -10.65
CA ASN A 15 10.95 -7.89 -11.80
C ASN A 15 10.80 -9.35 -11.36
N THR A 16 11.54 -9.77 -10.34
CA THR A 16 11.42 -11.11 -9.77
C THR A 16 10.01 -11.37 -9.26
N LEU A 17 9.45 -10.42 -8.50
CA LEU A 17 8.11 -10.58 -7.91
C LEU A 17 7.00 -10.48 -8.96
N GLN A 18 7.17 -9.63 -9.97
CA GLN A 18 6.19 -9.47 -11.05
C GLN A 18 6.13 -10.68 -11.99
N ASN A 19 7.21 -11.46 -12.06
CA ASN A 19 7.35 -12.57 -13.00
C ASN A 19 7.58 -13.90 -12.31
N LEU A 20 6.92 -14.13 -11.16
CA LEU A 20 7.02 -15.41 -10.48
C LEU A 20 6.49 -16.54 -11.34
N ASP A 21 7.25 -17.63 -11.39
CA ASP A 21 6.79 -18.85 -12.05
C ASP A 21 5.65 -19.47 -11.22
N VAL A 22 4.49 -19.62 -11.84
CA VAL A 22 3.31 -20.20 -11.19
C VAL A 22 3.55 -21.63 -10.71
N LYS A 23 4.54 -22.31 -11.25
CA LYS A 23 4.92 -23.68 -10.86
C LYS A 23 5.82 -23.73 -9.63
N LYS A 24 6.43 -22.62 -9.24
CA LYS A 24 7.26 -22.55 -8.05
C LYS A 24 6.41 -22.43 -6.81
N ASN A 25 6.78 -23.15 -5.76
CA ASN A 25 6.06 -23.13 -4.49
C ASN A 25 6.46 -21.96 -3.58
N GLU A 26 7.58 -21.26 -3.89
CA GLU A 26 8.01 -20.12 -3.08
C GLU A 26 7.09 -18.93 -3.28
N ARG A 27 6.37 -18.57 -2.24
CA ARG A 27 5.38 -17.47 -2.25
C ARG A 27 5.54 -16.53 -1.06
N ASP A 28 6.57 -16.75 -0.23
CA ASP A 28 6.87 -15.91 0.92
C ASP A 28 8.21 -15.21 0.72
N PHE A 29 8.19 -13.88 0.78
CA PHE A 29 9.35 -13.05 0.54
C PHE A 29 9.54 -12.06 1.69
N THR A 30 10.78 -11.80 2.04
CA THR A 30 11.14 -10.72 2.99
C THR A 30 12.12 -9.81 2.29
N ILE A 31 11.78 -8.53 2.20
CA ILE A 31 12.63 -7.50 1.62
C ILE A 31 13.26 -6.70 2.75
N ILE A 32 14.58 -6.58 2.75
CA ILE A 32 15.33 -5.83 3.74
C ILE A 32 16.07 -4.65 3.11
N ASN A 33 16.38 -3.65 3.93
CA ASN A 33 17.13 -2.45 3.53
C ASN A 33 16.44 -1.65 2.41
N PRO A 34 15.14 -1.36 2.53
CA PRO A 34 14.47 -0.56 1.49
C PRO A 34 14.95 0.90 1.45
N GLU A 35 15.34 1.47 2.59
CA GLU A 35 15.96 2.81 2.68
C GLU A 35 15.23 3.88 1.87
N GLY A 36 13.90 3.93 1.98
CA GLY A 36 13.08 4.92 1.28
C GLY A 36 12.90 4.69 -0.22
N SER A 37 13.18 3.49 -0.72
CA SER A 37 13.02 3.17 -2.14
C SER A 37 11.61 3.42 -2.64
N HIS A 38 11.49 3.95 -3.86
CA HIS A 38 10.20 4.25 -4.49
C HIS A 38 9.69 3.10 -5.34
N ALA A 39 8.37 2.99 -5.45
CA ALA A 39 7.68 2.01 -6.28
C ALA A 39 8.03 0.54 -5.98
N LEU A 40 8.47 0.26 -4.75
CA LEU A 40 8.78 -1.10 -4.33
C LEU A 40 7.49 -1.93 -4.31
N CYS A 41 7.54 -3.12 -4.89
CA CYS A 41 6.38 -4.02 -5.03
C CYS A 41 5.21 -3.44 -5.82
N ALA A 42 5.45 -2.50 -6.73
CA ALA A 42 4.41 -2.01 -7.61
C ALA A 42 4.08 -3.06 -8.68
N GLY A 43 2.82 -3.14 -9.06
CA GLY A 43 2.38 -3.99 -10.17
C GLY A 43 2.40 -5.48 -9.91
N LEU A 44 2.36 -5.92 -8.66
CA LEU A 44 2.25 -7.35 -8.36
C LEU A 44 0.87 -7.87 -8.76
N ASN A 45 0.81 -9.05 -9.35
CA ASN A 45 -0.43 -9.59 -9.90
C ASN A 45 -0.65 -11.08 -9.59
N GLN A 46 0.09 -11.63 -8.64
CA GLN A 46 -0.05 -13.01 -8.21
C GLN A 46 -0.18 -13.09 -6.71
N GLU A 47 -0.77 -14.17 -6.23
CA GLU A 47 -0.86 -14.42 -4.80
C GLU A 47 0.53 -14.71 -4.25
N MET A 48 0.92 -13.94 -3.25
CA MET A 48 2.19 -14.07 -2.54
C MET A 48 2.12 -13.27 -1.25
N LYS A 49 3.04 -13.54 -0.34
CA LYS A 49 3.23 -12.73 0.87
C LYS A 49 4.58 -12.04 0.79
N VAL A 50 4.58 -10.73 1.03
CA VAL A 50 5.80 -9.93 1.03
C VAL A 50 5.85 -9.14 2.33
N LEU A 51 6.91 -9.33 3.10
CA LEU A 51 7.21 -8.51 4.28
C LEU A 51 8.35 -7.57 3.91
N ILE A 52 8.12 -6.26 4.03
CA ILE A 52 9.14 -5.24 3.81
C ILE A 52 9.56 -4.70 5.18
N LYS A 53 10.83 -4.87 5.54
CA LYS A 53 11.37 -4.41 6.82
C LYS A 53 12.09 -3.07 6.64
N GLY A 54 11.39 -1.98 6.95
CA GLY A 54 11.92 -0.63 6.90
C GLY A 54 11.00 0.34 6.17
N HIS A 55 11.45 1.59 6.05
CA HIS A 55 10.68 2.65 5.42
C HIS A 55 10.79 2.59 3.91
N VAL A 56 9.69 2.95 3.23
CA VAL A 56 9.64 2.98 1.76
C VAL A 56 9.20 4.37 1.28
N GLY A 57 9.53 4.68 0.04
CA GLY A 57 9.17 5.93 -0.60
C GLY A 57 7.77 5.91 -1.21
N TYR A 58 7.58 6.66 -2.28
CA TYR A 58 6.27 6.79 -2.92
C TYR A 58 5.90 5.55 -3.74
N TYR A 59 4.61 5.38 -3.93
CA TYR A 59 3.97 4.37 -4.79
C TYR A 59 4.30 2.92 -4.44
N CYS A 60 4.61 2.65 -3.17
CA CYS A 60 4.81 1.27 -2.71
C CYS A 60 3.50 0.49 -2.87
N ALA A 61 3.58 -0.73 -3.36
CA ALA A 61 2.42 -1.59 -3.58
C ALA A 61 1.37 -0.99 -4.53
N GLY A 62 1.74 -0.03 -5.38
CA GLY A 62 0.83 0.54 -6.37
C GLY A 62 0.32 -0.53 -7.32
N MET A 63 -0.94 -0.44 -7.74
CA MET A 63 -1.61 -1.38 -8.65
C MET A 63 -1.60 -2.83 -8.17
N ASN A 64 -1.55 -3.06 -6.86
CA ASN A 64 -1.46 -4.41 -6.31
C ASN A 64 -2.69 -5.25 -6.71
N GLN A 65 -2.43 -6.48 -7.12
CA GLN A 65 -3.44 -7.51 -7.35
C GLN A 65 -3.03 -8.79 -6.64
N LYS A 66 -3.92 -9.34 -5.82
CA LYS A 66 -3.80 -10.64 -5.16
C LYS A 66 -2.70 -10.75 -4.11
N ALA A 67 -1.64 -9.97 -4.16
CA ALA A 67 -0.53 -10.08 -3.22
C ALA A 67 -0.91 -9.51 -1.85
N HIS A 68 -0.30 -10.05 -0.81
CA HIS A 68 -0.45 -9.61 0.59
C HIS A 68 0.88 -9.01 1.02
N ILE A 69 0.92 -7.68 1.18
CA ILE A 69 2.14 -6.93 1.44
C ILE A 69 2.05 -6.29 2.81
N ILE A 70 3.04 -6.55 3.65
CA ILE A 70 3.18 -5.94 4.98
C ILE A 70 4.41 -5.05 4.95
N ILE A 71 4.26 -3.77 5.32
CA ILE A 71 5.37 -2.84 5.43
C ILE A 71 5.59 -2.54 6.91
N ASP A 72 6.70 -3.02 7.46
CA ASP A 72 7.11 -2.77 8.83
C ASP A 72 7.93 -1.49 8.87
N GLY A 73 7.23 -0.37 8.71
CA GLY A 73 7.82 0.96 8.65
C GLY A 73 6.80 1.97 8.14
N ASN A 74 7.30 3.18 7.85
CA ASN A 74 6.48 4.25 7.27
C ASN A 74 6.53 4.19 5.75
N VAL A 75 5.48 4.70 5.12
CA VAL A 75 5.38 4.71 3.66
C VAL A 75 5.22 6.14 3.15
N GLY A 76 5.75 6.38 1.97
CA GLY A 76 5.62 7.66 1.28
C GLY A 76 4.26 7.81 0.61
N THR A 77 4.16 8.81 -0.26
CA THR A 77 2.93 9.16 -0.97
C THR A 77 2.45 8.03 -1.88
N GLY A 78 1.14 7.76 -1.84
CA GLY A 78 0.50 6.86 -2.80
C GLY A 78 0.67 5.38 -2.53
N VAL A 79 0.79 4.96 -1.26
CA VAL A 79 0.80 3.53 -0.94
C VAL A 79 -0.50 2.88 -1.41
N ALA A 80 -0.41 1.72 -2.05
CA ALA A 80 -1.57 0.98 -2.56
C ALA A 80 -2.44 1.79 -3.54
N GLU A 81 -1.90 2.81 -4.17
CA GLU A 81 -2.64 3.59 -5.18
C GLU A 81 -3.03 2.68 -6.34
N ASN A 82 -4.26 2.82 -6.83
CA ASN A 82 -4.84 1.98 -7.88
C ASN A 82 -4.90 0.48 -7.55
N MET A 83 -4.90 0.12 -6.28
CA MET A 83 -4.99 -1.29 -5.87
C MET A 83 -6.27 -1.92 -6.38
N MET A 84 -6.18 -3.16 -6.86
CA MET A 84 -7.32 -3.90 -7.41
C MET A 84 -7.80 -5.01 -6.48
N SER A 85 -6.90 -5.67 -5.77
CA SER A 85 -7.22 -6.78 -4.87
C SER A 85 -6.02 -7.10 -3.98
N GLY A 86 -6.20 -8.04 -3.05
CA GLY A 86 -5.17 -8.41 -2.09
C GLY A 86 -5.23 -7.55 -0.84
N THR A 87 -4.13 -7.51 -0.09
CA THR A 87 -4.04 -6.73 1.15
C THR A 87 -2.73 -5.97 1.23
N VAL A 88 -2.78 -4.77 1.78
CA VAL A 88 -1.59 -3.99 2.12
C VAL A 88 -1.74 -3.51 3.56
N HIS A 89 -0.77 -3.85 4.40
CA HIS A 89 -0.76 -3.47 5.80
C HIS A 89 0.48 -2.64 6.11
N VAL A 90 0.27 -1.38 6.43
CA VAL A 90 1.32 -0.43 6.85
C VAL A 90 1.34 -0.40 8.37
N LYS A 91 2.43 -0.84 8.98
CA LYS A 91 2.56 -0.85 10.45
C LYS A 91 2.92 0.50 11.02
N GLY A 92 3.47 1.40 10.22
CA GLY A 92 3.77 2.78 10.60
C GLY A 92 2.74 3.77 10.10
N ASN A 93 3.23 4.94 9.71
CA ASN A 93 2.42 6.03 9.16
C ASN A 93 2.50 6.03 7.63
N ALA A 94 1.46 6.53 7.01
CA ALA A 94 1.42 6.76 5.56
C ALA A 94 1.39 8.27 5.27
N SER A 95 2.04 8.66 4.20
CA SER A 95 1.94 10.00 3.64
C SER A 95 0.66 10.13 2.83
N GLN A 96 0.49 11.24 2.12
CA GLN A 96 -0.76 11.55 1.43
C GLN A 96 -1.15 10.52 0.36
N SER A 97 -2.44 10.51 0.04
CA SER A 97 -3.02 9.74 -1.06
C SER A 97 -2.90 8.22 -0.92
N ALA A 98 -2.86 7.73 0.33
CA ALA A 98 -2.91 6.29 0.56
C ALA A 98 -4.21 5.71 -0.01
N GLY A 99 -4.12 4.64 -0.79
CA GLY A 99 -5.28 3.98 -1.38
C GLY A 99 -6.02 4.82 -2.42
N ALA A 100 -5.41 5.87 -2.95
CA ALA A 100 -6.05 6.72 -3.95
C ALA A 100 -6.50 5.92 -5.16
N THR A 101 -7.71 6.20 -5.65
CA THR A 101 -8.31 5.59 -6.84
C THR A 101 -8.41 4.07 -6.81
N ALA A 102 -8.19 3.44 -5.66
CA ALA A 102 -8.16 1.98 -5.55
C ALA A 102 -9.56 1.36 -5.71
N HIS A 103 -9.60 0.25 -6.42
CA HIS A 103 -10.85 -0.40 -6.84
C HIS A 103 -11.27 -1.55 -5.92
N GLY A 104 -10.34 -2.13 -5.16
CA GLY A 104 -10.68 -3.26 -4.31
C GLY A 104 -9.55 -3.65 -3.38
N GLY A 105 -9.80 -4.67 -2.56
CA GLY A 105 -8.86 -5.15 -1.58
C GLY A 105 -8.98 -4.43 -0.25
N LEU A 106 -7.99 -4.63 0.62
CA LEU A 106 -7.95 -4.06 1.96
C LEU A 106 -6.61 -3.37 2.21
N LEU A 107 -6.67 -2.11 2.62
CA LEU A 107 -5.52 -1.34 3.10
C LEU A 107 -5.70 -1.05 4.59
N VAL A 108 -4.74 -1.47 5.41
CA VAL A 108 -4.72 -1.18 6.85
C VAL A 108 -3.50 -0.33 7.15
N ILE A 109 -3.70 0.80 7.84
CA ILE A 109 -2.63 1.68 8.30
C ILE A 109 -2.73 1.77 9.81
N ASP A 110 -1.70 1.28 10.52
CA ASP A 110 -1.71 1.27 11.99
C ASP A 110 -1.50 2.66 12.58
N GLY A 111 -0.77 3.52 11.90
CA GLY A 111 -0.56 4.91 12.29
C GLY A 111 -1.53 5.87 11.63
N ASN A 112 -1.04 7.07 11.32
CA ASN A 112 -1.81 8.13 10.66
C ASN A 112 -1.64 8.04 9.14
N ALA A 113 -2.62 8.55 8.40
CA ALA A 113 -2.63 8.42 6.94
C ALA A 113 -2.56 9.76 6.20
N SER A 114 -2.37 10.87 6.90
CA SER A 114 -2.22 12.19 6.29
C SER A 114 -3.42 12.59 5.42
N SER A 115 -3.24 13.53 4.51
CA SER A 115 -4.30 14.06 3.66
C SER A 115 -4.62 13.17 2.47
N ARG A 116 -5.81 13.33 1.91
CA ARG A 116 -6.30 12.66 0.71
C ARG A 116 -6.24 11.12 0.75
N CYS A 117 -6.31 10.54 1.96
CA CYS A 117 -6.43 9.09 2.11
C CYS A 117 -7.72 8.63 1.42
N GLY A 118 -7.62 7.67 0.52
CA GLY A 118 -8.78 7.16 -0.20
C GLY A 118 -9.42 8.14 -1.17
N ILE A 119 -8.70 9.18 -1.62
CA ILE A 119 -9.24 10.10 -2.61
C ILE A 119 -9.66 9.34 -3.87
N SER A 120 -10.87 9.61 -4.35
CA SER A 120 -11.46 8.94 -5.53
C SER A 120 -11.49 7.41 -5.43
N MET A 121 -11.55 6.85 -4.22
CA MET A 121 -11.65 5.40 -4.04
C MET A 121 -12.89 4.85 -4.73
N LYS A 122 -12.75 3.65 -5.30
CA LYS A 122 -13.77 3.02 -6.15
C LYS A 122 -14.06 1.58 -5.75
N GLY A 123 -13.99 1.27 -4.47
CA GLY A 123 -14.33 -0.06 -3.96
C GLY A 123 -13.40 -0.66 -2.93
N ILE A 124 -12.22 -0.09 -2.74
CA ILE A 124 -11.29 -0.54 -1.69
C ILE A 124 -11.89 -0.35 -0.29
N ASP A 125 -11.51 -1.22 0.63
CA ASP A 125 -11.75 -1.01 2.06
C ASP A 125 -10.47 -0.52 2.70
N ILE A 126 -10.57 0.59 3.45
CA ILE A 126 -9.43 1.22 4.13
C ILE A 126 -9.73 1.31 5.62
N VAL A 127 -8.80 0.83 6.44
CA VAL A 127 -8.86 0.97 7.89
C VAL A 127 -7.63 1.75 8.35
N VAL A 128 -7.85 2.91 8.97
CA VAL A 128 -6.80 3.73 9.56
C VAL A 128 -6.98 3.72 11.07
N LYS A 129 -6.02 3.14 11.79
CA LYS A 129 -6.11 3.08 13.26
C LYS A 129 -5.82 4.42 13.92
N GLY A 130 -5.02 5.26 13.29
CA GLY A 130 -4.80 6.64 13.69
C GLY A 130 -5.77 7.60 13.03
N SER A 131 -5.28 8.76 12.64
CA SER A 131 -6.07 9.87 12.09
C SER A 131 -5.79 10.07 10.61
N VAL A 132 -6.75 10.69 9.92
CA VAL A 132 -6.60 11.11 8.52
C VAL A 132 -6.63 12.63 8.44
N GLY A 133 -5.96 13.17 7.42
CA GLY A 133 -5.92 14.61 7.17
C GLY A 133 -7.08 15.08 6.29
N HIS A 134 -6.96 16.31 5.79
CA HIS A 134 -8.00 16.93 4.98
C HIS A 134 -8.23 16.21 3.66
N MET A 135 -9.43 16.33 3.13
CA MET A 135 -9.87 15.78 1.84
C MET A 135 -9.74 14.24 1.73
N SER A 136 -9.73 13.55 2.87
CA SER A 136 -9.77 12.09 2.84
C SER A 136 -11.15 11.62 2.32
N ALA A 137 -11.17 10.56 1.54
CA ALA A 137 -12.35 10.07 0.82
C ALA A 137 -13.01 11.14 -0.08
N PHE A 138 -12.27 12.18 -0.49
CA PHE A 138 -12.77 13.17 -1.44
C PHE A 138 -13.11 12.49 -2.76
N MET A 139 -14.30 12.75 -3.29
CA MET A 139 -14.81 12.13 -4.52
C MET A 139 -14.87 10.61 -4.48
N ALA A 140 -14.98 10.02 -3.30
CA ALA A 140 -15.12 8.56 -3.17
C ALA A 140 -16.41 8.11 -3.86
N GLN A 141 -16.35 6.97 -4.54
CA GLN A 141 -17.49 6.41 -5.28
C GLN A 141 -18.06 5.17 -4.62
N SER A 142 -17.22 4.31 -4.08
CA SER A 142 -17.63 3.08 -3.38
C SER A 142 -16.49 2.56 -2.51
N GLY A 143 -16.83 1.63 -1.62
CA GLY A 143 -15.91 1.07 -0.64
C GLY A 143 -16.22 1.56 0.76
N THR A 144 -15.36 1.21 1.69
CA THR A 144 -15.52 1.53 3.11
C THR A 144 -14.25 2.17 3.64
N MET A 145 -14.40 3.24 4.41
CA MET A 145 -13.27 3.82 5.15
C MET A 145 -13.62 3.87 6.62
N ILE A 146 -12.79 3.26 7.45
CA ILE A 146 -12.92 3.28 8.91
C ILE A 146 -11.72 4.04 9.47
N VAL A 147 -12.01 5.11 10.20
CA VAL A 147 -10.98 5.94 10.86
C VAL A 147 -11.19 5.83 12.35
N CYS A 148 -10.20 5.31 13.08
CA CYS A 148 -10.31 5.14 14.54
C CYS A 148 -9.92 6.41 15.31
N GLY A 149 -9.11 7.28 14.73
CA GLY A 149 -8.72 8.56 15.27
C GLY A 149 -9.56 9.71 14.75
N ASP A 150 -8.92 10.87 14.55
CA ASP A 150 -9.59 12.08 14.08
C ASP A 150 -9.58 12.17 12.56
N ALA A 151 -10.52 12.89 12.01
CA ALA A 151 -10.57 13.20 10.59
C ALA A 151 -10.46 14.71 10.38
N GLY A 152 -9.66 15.10 9.39
CA GLY A 152 -9.50 16.49 9.01
C GLY A 152 -10.70 17.03 8.25
N GLU A 153 -10.57 18.25 7.74
CA GLU A 153 -11.62 18.95 7.03
C GLU A 153 -11.95 18.28 5.68
N ALA A 154 -13.18 18.50 5.22
CA ALA A 154 -13.68 18.01 3.93
C ALA A 154 -13.63 16.49 3.77
N LEU A 155 -13.79 15.76 4.89
CA LEU A 155 -13.92 14.30 4.83
C LEU A 155 -15.14 13.93 3.99
N GLY A 156 -14.93 13.09 2.99
CA GLY A 156 -16.01 12.60 2.13
C GLY A 156 -16.66 13.66 1.27
N ASP A 157 -16.02 14.81 1.07
CA ASP A 157 -16.57 15.86 0.23
C ASP A 157 -16.71 15.36 -1.22
N SER A 158 -17.79 15.79 -1.88
CA SER A 158 -18.11 15.41 -3.27
C SER A 158 -18.30 13.91 -3.49
N LEU A 159 -18.84 13.22 -2.49
CA LEU A 159 -19.26 11.81 -2.61
C LEU A 159 -20.34 11.65 -3.69
#